data_985794ae3359c7e069d0d21ef097b436
#
_entry.id   985794ae3359c7e069d0d21ef097b436
#
_cell.length_a   1.000
_cell.length_b   1.000
_cell.length_c   1.000
_cell.angle_alpha   90.00
_cell.angle_beta   90.00
_cell.angle_gamma   90.00
#
_symmetry.space_group_name_H-M   'P 1'
#
loop_
_entity.id
_entity.type
_entity.pdbx_description
1 polymer ?
#
loop_
_entity_poly.entity_id
_entity_poly.type
_entity_poly.pdbx_seq_one_letter_code
_entity_poly.pdbx_strand_id
1 'polypeptide(L)'
;MADDLKVFITTSEASCDECGEELGRSAWITLVENKGAMCLAGADLHHLVFLPSGDAALTRRARKHSTLAAVVLKWSRARKRYERQGLLVESQALDQAEVECLSDSEARAHRREREAERRAEMDRQYMERFAARVRELFPRCPPEREVIIAEHACLKYSGRVGRSAAAKSLDETAVRLAVIAHIRHSETEYDRFLASGHDRYAARAEVEDAVYRVLERWEAGEAGEPGSWGDRE
;
A
#
# COMPACT_ATOMS: atom_id res chain seq x y z
N MET A 1 -12.05 16.14 -20.68
CA MET A 1 -12.56 14.76 -20.50
C MET A 1 -14.00 14.90 -20.04
N ALA A 2 -14.95 14.26 -20.69
CA ALA A 2 -16.34 14.28 -20.25
C ALA A 2 -16.39 13.70 -18.82
N ASP A 3 -17.09 14.38 -17.92
CA ASP A 3 -17.25 13.90 -16.53
C ASP A 3 -18.10 12.61 -16.61
N ASP A 4 -17.62 11.51 -16.01
CA ASP A 4 -18.33 10.22 -16.02
C ASP A 4 -19.69 10.38 -15.34
N LEU A 5 -20.74 9.85 -15.95
CA LEU A 5 -22.08 9.80 -15.36
C LEU A 5 -22.03 9.04 -14.03
N LYS A 6 -22.61 9.62 -12.98
CA LYS A 6 -22.54 9.09 -11.61
C LYS A 6 -23.92 8.66 -11.12
N VAL A 7 -23.99 7.46 -10.59
CA VAL A 7 -25.15 6.93 -9.87
C VAL A 7 -24.75 6.71 -8.42
N PHE A 8 -25.60 7.15 -7.50
CA PHE A 8 -25.36 7.06 -6.07
C PHE A 8 -26.32 6.05 -5.42
N ILE A 9 -25.81 5.23 -4.54
CA ILE A 9 -26.63 4.38 -3.67
C ILE A 9 -26.99 5.22 -2.44
N THR A 10 -28.28 5.47 -2.22
CA THR A 10 -28.77 6.29 -1.11
C THR A 10 -28.51 5.65 0.24
N THR A 11 -28.30 6.47 1.26
CA THR A 11 -28.24 6.03 2.68
C THR A 11 -29.48 6.42 3.48
N SER A 12 -30.33 7.26 2.91
CA SER A 12 -31.60 7.75 3.46
C SER A 12 -32.72 7.58 2.44
N GLU A 13 -33.92 7.77 2.85
CA GLU A 13 -35.07 7.88 1.96
C GLU A 13 -34.98 9.12 1.09
N ALA A 14 -35.41 9.04 -0.15
CA ALA A 14 -35.43 10.10 -1.14
C ALA A 14 -36.69 9.94 -2.03
N SER A 15 -37.06 10.97 -2.75
CA SER A 15 -38.05 10.93 -3.82
C SER A 15 -37.42 11.26 -5.16
N CYS A 16 -37.98 10.73 -6.22
CA CYS A 16 -37.57 11.07 -7.59
C CYS A 16 -38.21 12.36 -8.03
N ASP A 17 -37.42 13.36 -8.40
CA ASP A 17 -37.95 14.66 -8.84
C ASP A 17 -38.60 14.60 -10.24
N GLU A 18 -38.40 13.52 -11.02
CA GLU A 18 -39.02 13.35 -12.34
C GLU A 18 -40.38 12.62 -12.27
N CYS A 19 -40.46 11.50 -11.57
CA CYS A 19 -41.67 10.68 -11.53
C CYS A 19 -42.43 10.72 -10.20
N GLY A 20 -41.89 11.39 -9.17
CA GLY A 20 -42.49 11.49 -7.83
C GLY A 20 -42.46 10.22 -6.98
N GLU A 21 -41.80 9.15 -7.46
CA GLU A 21 -41.70 7.89 -6.72
C GLU A 21 -40.91 8.04 -5.44
N GLU A 22 -41.42 7.50 -4.34
CA GLU A 22 -40.70 7.42 -3.08
C GLU A 22 -39.63 6.33 -3.16
N LEU A 23 -38.36 6.74 -3.04
CA LEU A 23 -37.22 5.89 -3.11
C LEU A 23 -36.73 5.54 -1.70
N GLY A 24 -36.76 4.27 -1.38
CA GLY A 24 -36.32 3.78 -0.08
C GLY A 24 -34.76 3.87 0.09
N ARG A 25 -34.29 3.41 1.24
CA ARG A 25 -32.86 3.28 1.51
C ARG A 25 -32.23 2.29 0.54
N SER A 26 -31.00 2.56 0.14
CA SER A 26 -30.25 1.79 -0.86
C SER A 26 -30.82 1.87 -2.26
N ALA A 27 -31.67 2.83 -2.55
CA ALA A 27 -32.11 3.14 -3.90
C ALA A 27 -30.96 3.71 -4.74
N TRP A 28 -31.07 3.55 -6.03
CA TRP A 28 -30.07 4.03 -6.98
C TRP A 28 -30.59 5.30 -7.64
N ILE A 29 -29.85 6.38 -7.47
CA ILE A 29 -30.22 7.70 -7.97
C ILE A 29 -29.07 8.32 -8.77
N THR A 30 -29.39 9.16 -9.72
CA THR A 30 -28.46 10.12 -10.31
C THR A 30 -28.86 11.53 -9.92
N LEU A 31 -27.88 12.42 -9.82
CA LEU A 31 -28.12 13.84 -9.57
C LEU A 31 -27.97 14.58 -10.89
N VAL A 32 -29.04 15.23 -11.29
CA VAL A 32 -29.08 16.04 -12.52
C VAL A 32 -29.14 17.50 -12.15
N GLU A 33 -28.26 18.29 -12.73
CA GLU A 33 -28.18 19.74 -12.50
C GLU A 33 -29.55 20.39 -12.82
N ASN A 34 -30.07 21.18 -11.90
CA ASN A 34 -31.38 21.83 -11.95
C ASN A 34 -32.62 20.91 -11.91
N LYS A 35 -32.48 19.59 -11.81
CA LYS A 35 -33.58 18.63 -11.68
C LYS A 35 -33.57 17.81 -10.38
N GLY A 36 -32.44 17.83 -9.62
CA GLY A 36 -32.31 17.14 -8.35
C GLY A 36 -32.06 15.64 -8.47
N ALA A 37 -32.68 14.83 -7.61
CA ALA A 37 -32.48 13.37 -7.56
C ALA A 37 -33.46 12.64 -8.47
N MET A 38 -32.95 11.81 -9.36
CA MET A 38 -33.74 11.02 -10.29
C MET A 38 -33.46 9.53 -10.09
N CYS A 39 -34.52 8.70 -10.13
CA CYS A 39 -34.37 7.23 -10.19
C CYS A 39 -33.79 6.80 -11.52
N LEU A 40 -33.34 5.52 -11.63
CA LEU A 40 -32.77 5.01 -12.89
C LEU A 40 -33.75 5.06 -14.06
N ALA A 41 -35.05 4.87 -13.80
CA ALA A 41 -36.08 4.96 -14.83
C ALA A 41 -36.28 6.41 -15.30
N GLY A 42 -36.41 7.37 -14.36
CA GLY A 42 -36.53 8.78 -14.67
C GLY A 42 -35.29 9.39 -15.36
N ALA A 43 -34.14 8.75 -15.21
CA ALA A 43 -32.89 9.15 -15.84
C ALA A 43 -32.55 8.32 -17.11
N ASP A 44 -33.47 7.51 -17.62
CA ASP A 44 -33.26 6.63 -18.79
C ASP A 44 -32.09 5.64 -18.66
N LEU A 45 -31.74 5.25 -17.42
CA LEU A 45 -30.61 4.34 -17.12
C LEU A 45 -31.09 2.93 -16.72
N HIS A 46 -32.36 2.66 -16.65
CA HIS A 46 -32.94 1.41 -16.16
C HIS A 46 -32.59 0.19 -17.02
N HIS A 47 -32.22 0.38 -18.29
CA HIS A 47 -31.81 -0.67 -19.23
C HIS A 47 -30.35 -1.11 -19.03
N LEU A 48 -29.58 -0.40 -18.23
CA LEU A 48 -28.19 -0.74 -17.96
C LEU A 48 -28.09 -1.82 -16.87
N VAL A 49 -27.13 -2.72 -17.04
CA VAL A 49 -26.84 -3.78 -16.08
C VAL A 49 -25.69 -3.40 -15.16
N PHE A 50 -25.77 -3.86 -13.91
CA PHE A 50 -24.74 -3.56 -12.93
C PHE A 50 -23.58 -4.56 -12.99
N LEU A 51 -22.39 -4.04 -13.20
CA LEU A 51 -21.13 -4.77 -13.12
C LEU A 51 -20.42 -4.37 -11.83
N PRO A 52 -20.33 -5.26 -10.81
CA PRO A 52 -19.64 -4.99 -9.56
C PRO A 52 -18.15 -4.72 -9.77
N SER A 53 -17.55 -3.93 -8.89
CA SER A 53 -16.10 -3.75 -8.84
C SER A 53 -15.41 -5.05 -8.39
N GLY A 54 -14.25 -5.37 -8.99
CA GLY A 54 -13.49 -6.59 -8.67
C GLY A 54 -12.54 -6.94 -9.81
N ASP A 55 -13.06 -7.29 -10.97
CA ASP A 55 -12.24 -7.55 -12.15
C ASP A 55 -11.98 -6.26 -12.95
N ALA A 56 -10.73 -5.78 -12.86
CA ALA A 56 -10.31 -4.56 -13.55
C ALA A 56 -10.26 -4.71 -15.08
N ALA A 57 -10.04 -5.93 -15.60
CA ALA A 57 -10.00 -6.18 -17.03
C ALA A 57 -11.43 -6.17 -17.61
N LEU A 58 -12.34 -6.88 -16.97
CA LEU A 58 -13.75 -6.91 -17.32
C LEU A 58 -14.37 -5.50 -17.26
N THR A 59 -14.17 -4.80 -16.14
CA THR A 59 -14.66 -3.43 -15.94
C THR A 59 -14.20 -2.47 -17.05
N ARG A 60 -12.91 -2.54 -17.43
CA ARG A 60 -12.34 -1.65 -18.47
C ARG A 60 -12.89 -1.98 -19.85
N ARG A 61 -13.06 -3.27 -20.18
CA ARG A 61 -13.59 -3.72 -21.45
C ARG A 61 -15.08 -3.40 -21.60
N ALA A 62 -15.87 -3.75 -20.60
CA ALA A 62 -17.29 -3.40 -20.56
C ALA A 62 -17.50 -1.89 -20.73
N ARG A 63 -16.70 -1.06 -20.03
CA ARG A 63 -16.75 0.40 -20.21
C ARG A 63 -16.35 0.85 -21.63
N LYS A 64 -15.37 0.17 -22.25
CA LYS A 64 -14.89 0.49 -23.59
C LYS A 64 -15.95 0.17 -24.66
N HIS A 65 -16.67 -0.94 -24.50
CA HIS A 65 -17.69 -1.40 -25.45
C HIS A 65 -19.05 -0.74 -25.23
N SER A 66 -19.29 -0.19 -24.04
CA SER A 66 -20.55 0.48 -23.72
C SER A 66 -20.57 1.92 -24.24
N THR A 67 -21.60 2.25 -25.00
CA THR A 67 -21.86 3.61 -25.45
C THR A 67 -22.27 4.52 -24.29
N LEU A 68 -23.17 4.01 -23.45
CA LEU A 68 -23.62 4.65 -22.23
C LEU A 68 -23.15 3.84 -21.01
N ALA A 69 -22.48 4.50 -20.05
CA ALA A 69 -22.10 3.87 -18.81
C ALA A 69 -22.09 4.88 -17.66
N ALA A 70 -22.37 4.40 -16.44
CA ALA A 70 -22.34 5.22 -15.25
C ALA A 70 -21.52 4.57 -14.12
N VAL A 71 -20.82 5.38 -13.36
CA VAL A 71 -20.07 4.92 -12.17
C VAL A 71 -21.02 4.85 -10.98
N VAL A 72 -21.10 3.69 -10.33
CA VAL A 72 -21.93 3.49 -9.13
C VAL A 72 -21.10 3.79 -7.89
N LEU A 73 -21.59 4.71 -7.06
CA LEU A 73 -20.93 5.23 -5.87
C LEU A 73 -21.79 5.01 -4.63
N LYS A 74 -21.15 4.66 -3.51
CA LYS A 74 -21.78 4.56 -2.19
C LYS A 74 -20.97 5.33 -1.16
N TRP A 75 -21.66 6.07 -0.28
CA TRP A 75 -20.98 6.78 0.81
C TRP A 75 -20.46 5.81 1.86
N SER A 76 -19.16 5.87 2.15
CA SER A 76 -18.51 5.13 3.23
C SER A 76 -18.41 6.00 4.48
N ARG A 77 -19.17 5.63 5.53
CA ARG A 77 -19.13 6.36 6.82
C ARG A 77 -17.76 6.26 7.50
N ALA A 78 -17.12 5.08 7.39
CA ALA A 78 -15.82 4.83 8.00
C ALA A 78 -14.71 5.66 7.35
N ARG A 79 -14.75 5.82 6.03
CA ARG A 79 -13.71 6.55 5.25
C ARG A 79 -14.11 7.99 4.92
N LYS A 80 -15.35 8.41 5.27
CA LYS A 80 -15.91 9.75 5.01
C LYS A 80 -15.76 10.20 3.55
N ARG A 81 -15.97 9.27 2.61
CA ARG A 81 -15.90 9.52 1.15
C ARG A 81 -16.81 8.59 0.37
N TYR A 82 -17.12 8.95 -0.87
CA TYR A 82 -17.75 8.05 -1.81
C TYR A 82 -16.78 6.97 -2.30
N GLU A 83 -17.25 5.74 -2.31
CA GLU A 83 -16.51 4.57 -2.78
C GLU A 83 -17.21 3.98 -3.99
N ARG A 84 -16.41 3.65 -5.00
CA ARG A 84 -16.90 3.02 -6.23
C ARG A 84 -17.33 1.59 -5.92
N GLN A 85 -18.58 1.27 -6.27
CA GLN A 85 -19.16 -0.07 -6.13
C GLN A 85 -19.06 -0.87 -7.43
N GLY A 86 -19.09 -0.19 -8.57
CA GLY A 86 -19.06 -0.82 -9.88
C GLY A 86 -19.39 0.16 -11.00
N LEU A 87 -19.89 -0.40 -12.10
CA LEU A 87 -20.40 0.34 -13.26
C LEU A 87 -21.81 -0.13 -13.61
N LEU A 88 -22.60 0.77 -14.16
CA LEU A 88 -23.73 0.44 -15.02
C LEU A 88 -23.24 0.47 -16.47
N VAL A 89 -23.54 -0.57 -17.25
CA VAL A 89 -23.13 -0.73 -18.65
C VAL A 89 -24.25 -1.38 -19.46
N GLU A 90 -24.20 -1.29 -20.77
CA GLU A 90 -25.10 -2.02 -21.67
C GLU A 90 -24.83 -3.53 -21.60
N SER A 91 -25.88 -4.37 -21.62
CA SER A 91 -25.75 -5.83 -21.54
C SER A 91 -24.84 -6.40 -22.63
N GLN A 92 -25.01 -5.97 -23.88
CA GLN A 92 -24.17 -6.42 -24.99
C GLN A 92 -22.68 -6.09 -24.78
N ALA A 93 -22.38 -4.93 -24.20
CA ALA A 93 -21.01 -4.53 -23.89
C ALA A 93 -20.39 -5.41 -22.81
N LEU A 94 -21.20 -5.85 -21.84
CA LEU A 94 -20.77 -6.80 -20.81
C LEU A 94 -20.48 -8.17 -21.40
N ASP A 95 -21.41 -8.72 -22.20
CA ASP A 95 -21.25 -10.02 -22.87
C ASP A 95 -19.99 -10.07 -23.74
N GLN A 96 -19.75 -9.01 -24.52
CA GLN A 96 -18.55 -8.90 -25.34
C GLN A 96 -17.28 -8.83 -24.49
N ALA A 97 -17.31 -8.08 -23.40
CA ALA A 97 -16.18 -7.98 -22.48
C ALA A 97 -15.87 -9.31 -21.78
N GLU A 98 -16.89 -10.11 -21.45
CA GLU A 98 -16.75 -11.44 -20.86
C GLU A 98 -16.06 -12.41 -21.84
N VAL A 99 -16.52 -12.45 -23.10
CA VAL A 99 -15.87 -13.26 -24.14
C VAL A 99 -14.40 -12.90 -24.32
N GLU A 100 -14.07 -11.61 -24.39
CA GLU A 100 -12.68 -11.15 -24.47
C GLU A 100 -11.89 -11.52 -23.22
N CYS A 101 -12.49 -11.46 -22.03
CA CYS A 101 -11.84 -11.85 -20.79
C CYS A 101 -11.57 -13.35 -20.69
N LEU A 102 -12.46 -14.17 -21.22
CA LEU A 102 -12.25 -15.61 -21.29
C LEU A 102 -11.14 -15.97 -22.28
N SER A 103 -11.16 -15.36 -23.47
CA SER A 103 -10.18 -15.66 -24.52
C SER A 103 -8.73 -15.37 -24.14
N ASP A 104 -8.46 -14.39 -23.28
CA ASP A 104 -7.10 -14.04 -22.86
C ASP A 104 -6.78 -14.36 -21.38
N SER A 105 -7.65 -15.11 -20.72
CA SER A 105 -7.52 -15.41 -19.26
C SER A 105 -6.21 -16.09 -18.91
N GLU A 106 -5.79 -17.09 -19.69
CA GLU A 106 -4.54 -17.82 -19.50
C GLU A 106 -3.31 -16.92 -19.73
N ALA A 107 -3.30 -16.16 -20.82
CA ALA A 107 -2.21 -15.22 -21.11
C ALA A 107 -2.05 -14.17 -20.02
N ARG A 108 -3.16 -13.68 -19.44
CA ARG A 108 -3.14 -12.76 -18.30
C ARG A 108 -2.66 -13.43 -17.02
N ALA A 109 -3.01 -14.69 -16.79
CA ALA A 109 -2.52 -15.45 -15.63
C ALA A 109 -1.01 -15.63 -15.70
N HIS A 110 -0.47 -16.12 -16.82
CA HIS A 110 0.97 -16.27 -17.03
C HIS A 110 1.74 -14.94 -16.94
N ARG A 111 1.14 -13.83 -17.44
CA ARG A 111 1.78 -12.52 -17.29
C ARG A 111 1.87 -12.11 -15.81
N ARG A 112 0.79 -12.28 -15.04
CA ARG A 112 0.77 -11.98 -13.61
C ARG A 112 1.79 -12.79 -12.82
N GLU A 113 1.93 -14.08 -13.16
CA GLU A 113 2.91 -14.98 -12.54
C GLU A 113 4.35 -14.50 -12.80
N ARG A 114 4.73 -14.28 -14.06
CA ARG A 114 6.05 -13.75 -14.42
C ARG A 114 6.34 -12.39 -13.78
N GLU A 115 5.34 -11.52 -13.70
CA GLU A 115 5.51 -10.23 -13.02
C GLU A 115 5.63 -10.37 -11.50
N ALA A 116 4.99 -11.37 -10.90
CA ALA A 116 5.12 -11.68 -9.48
C ALA A 116 6.53 -12.22 -9.17
N GLU A 117 7.04 -13.14 -9.99
CA GLU A 117 8.40 -13.66 -9.89
C GLU A 117 9.45 -12.55 -10.05
N ARG A 118 9.31 -11.71 -11.08
CA ARG A 118 10.22 -10.57 -11.28
C ARG A 118 10.20 -9.61 -10.09
N ARG A 119 9.01 -9.33 -9.51
CA ARG A 119 8.91 -8.48 -8.32
C ARG A 119 9.53 -9.13 -7.09
N ALA A 120 9.40 -10.44 -6.94
CA ALA A 120 10.04 -11.18 -5.85
C ALA A 120 11.56 -11.14 -5.98
N GLU A 121 12.08 -11.33 -7.18
CA GLU A 121 13.51 -11.25 -7.46
C GLU A 121 14.09 -9.85 -7.19
N MET A 122 13.44 -8.81 -7.70
CA MET A 122 13.85 -7.41 -7.42
C MET A 122 13.82 -7.09 -5.92
N ASP A 123 12.88 -7.67 -5.19
CA ASP A 123 12.76 -7.47 -3.75
C ASP A 123 13.90 -8.17 -3.01
N ARG A 124 14.27 -9.39 -3.41
CA ARG A 124 15.42 -10.12 -2.87
C ARG A 124 16.71 -9.35 -3.09
N GLN A 125 16.97 -8.90 -4.33
CA GLN A 125 18.14 -8.08 -4.66
C GLN A 125 18.20 -6.78 -3.87
N TYR A 126 17.05 -6.17 -3.64
CA TYR A 126 16.98 -4.99 -2.78
C TYR A 126 17.37 -5.29 -1.33
N MET A 127 16.86 -6.39 -0.75
CA MET A 127 17.22 -6.79 0.61
C MET A 127 18.71 -7.14 0.73
N GLU A 128 19.29 -7.82 -0.27
CA GLU A 128 20.72 -8.12 -0.32
C GLU A 128 21.56 -6.81 -0.34
N ARG A 129 21.18 -5.85 -1.18
CA ARG A 129 21.84 -4.53 -1.22
C ARG A 129 21.68 -3.74 0.07
N PHE A 130 20.53 -3.85 0.72
CA PHE A 130 20.30 -3.21 2.02
C PHE A 130 21.19 -3.85 3.09
N ALA A 131 21.29 -5.17 3.14
CA ALA A 131 22.19 -5.89 4.05
C ALA A 131 23.65 -5.52 3.80
N ALA A 132 24.09 -5.47 2.54
CA ALA A 132 25.44 -5.01 2.18
C ALA A 132 25.70 -3.58 2.68
N ARG A 133 24.72 -2.68 2.53
CA ARG A 133 24.85 -1.30 3.04
C ARG A 133 24.92 -1.24 4.57
N VAL A 134 24.20 -2.10 5.26
CA VAL A 134 24.34 -2.25 6.72
C VAL A 134 25.76 -2.69 7.06
N ARG A 135 26.32 -3.68 6.38
CA ARG A 135 27.69 -4.17 6.59
C ARG A 135 28.75 -3.11 6.30
N GLU A 136 28.55 -2.26 5.29
CA GLU A 136 29.45 -1.13 5.00
C GLU A 136 29.47 -0.10 6.12
N LEU A 137 28.29 0.26 6.65
CA LEU A 137 28.16 1.26 7.71
C LEU A 137 28.54 0.72 9.11
N PHE A 138 28.38 -0.59 9.30
CA PHE A 138 28.60 -1.28 10.58
C PHE A 138 29.49 -2.51 10.38
N PRO A 139 30.76 -2.35 10.07
CA PRO A 139 31.67 -3.45 9.68
C PRO A 139 31.86 -4.49 10.81
N ARG A 140 31.70 -4.11 12.06
CA ARG A 140 31.78 -5.02 13.23
C ARG A 140 30.42 -5.54 13.71
N CYS A 141 29.37 -5.31 12.94
CA CYS A 141 28.10 -5.97 13.19
C CYS A 141 28.28 -7.50 13.17
N PRO A 142 27.74 -8.26 14.13
CA PRO A 142 27.86 -9.71 14.16
C PRO A 142 27.48 -10.33 12.80
N PRO A 143 28.15 -11.43 12.38
CA PRO A 143 27.82 -12.10 11.12
C PRO A 143 26.32 -12.44 11.03
N GLU A 144 25.76 -12.34 9.82
CA GLU A 144 24.35 -12.60 9.49
C GLU A 144 23.34 -11.60 10.08
N ARG A 145 23.77 -10.74 11.02
CA ARG A 145 22.87 -9.76 11.64
C ARG A 145 22.39 -8.70 10.64
N GLU A 146 23.22 -8.32 9.67
CA GLU A 146 22.86 -7.44 8.56
C GLU A 146 21.71 -7.99 7.71
N VAL A 147 21.66 -9.30 7.52
CA VAL A 147 20.59 -9.97 6.78
C VAL A 147 19.29 -9.90 7.59
N ILE A 148 19.35 -10.23 8.88
CA ILE A 148 18.19 -10.15 9.79
C ILE A 148 17.64 -8.71 9.84
N ILE A 149 18.51 -7.71 9.92
CA ILE A 149 18.13 -6.30 9.89
C ILE A 149 17.41 -5.96 8.58
N ALA A 150 17.97 -6.37 7.44
CA ALA A 150 17.40 -6.10 6.13
C ALA A 150 16.04 -6.77 5.94
N GLU A 151 15.90 -8.05 6.30
CA GLU A 151 14.65 -8.79 6.24
C GLU A 151 13.56 -8.11 7.08
N HIS A 152 13.89 -7.76 8.32
CA HIS A 152 12.95 -7.12 9.22
C HIS A 152 12.59 -5.71 8.77
N ALA A 153 13.57 -4.88 8.40
CA ALA A 153 13.34 -3.49 7.96
C ALA A 153 12.57 -3.42 6.64
N CYS A 154 12.87 -4.33 5.71
CA CYS A 154 12.30 -4.33 4.36
C CYS A 154 11.02 -5.17 4.21
N LEU A 155 10.41 -5.65 5.30
CA LEU A 155 9.17 -6.41 5.26
C LEU A 155 8.06 -5.60 4.57
N LYS A 156 7.44 -6.20 3.55
CA LYS A 156 6.37 -5.55 2.78
C LYS A 156 5.15 -5.24 3.64
N TYR A 157 4.49 -4.12 3.36
CA TYR A 157 3.25 -3.68 4.01
C TYR A 157 3.35 -3.47 5.53
N SER A 158 4.58 -3.41 6.07
CA SER A 158 4.81 -3.27 7.52
C SER A 158 4.87 -1.81 8.00
N GLY A 159 4.98 -0.84 7.08
CA GLY A 159 5.23 0.58 7.42
C GLY A 159 6.62 0.86 7.98
N ARG A 160 7.54 -0.11 7.95
CA ARG A 160 8.91 0.04 8.47
C ARG A 160 9.79 0.89 7.56
N VAL A 161 10.85 1.44 8.14
CA VAL A 161 11.74 2.40 7.49
C VAL A 161 12.37 1.89 6.19
N GLY A 162 12.72 0.60 6.10
CA GLY A 162 13.34 -0.02 4.93
C GLY A 162 12.48 -0.01 3.65
N ARG A 163 11.23 0.44 3.72
CA ARG A 163 10.35 0.64 2.55
C ARG A 163 10.09 2.11 2.24
N SER A 164 10.69 3.03 2.98
CA SER A 164 10.63 4.46 2.69
C SER A 164 11.38 4.80 1.38
N ALA A 165 11.12 5.98 0.82
CA ALA A 165 11.82 6.44 -0.39
C ALA A 165 13.34 6.57 -0.15
N ALA A 166 13.74 7.13 1.00
CA ALA A 166 15.14 7.24 1.39
C ALA A 166 15.82 5.87 1.54
N ALA A 167 15.16 4.89 2.17
CA ALA A 167 15.72 3.55 2.31
C ALA A 167 15.89 2.85 0.95
N LYS A 168 14.99 3.07 -0.01
CA LYS A 168 15.12 2.51 -1.37
C LYS A 168 16.32 3.04 -2.13
N SER A 169 16.80 4.25 -1.83
CA SER A 169 18.06 4.80 -2.33
C SER A 169 19.27 4.40 -1.49
N LEU A 170 19.10 3.56 -0.45
CA LEU A 170 20.13 3.15 0.50
C LEU A 170 20.77 4.33 1.25
N ASP A 171 19.96 5.37 1.49
CA ASP A 171 20.37 6.53 2.28
C ASP A 171 20.88 6.10 3.65
N GLU A 172 22.02 6.66 4.05
CA GLU A 172 22.71 6.32 5.30
C GLU A 172 21.80 6.49 6.53
N THR A 173 21.11 7.62 6.62
CA THR A 173 20.24 7.92 7.76
C THR A 173 19.11 6.90 7.87
N ALA A 174 18.52 6.52 6.75
CA ALA A 174 17.45 5.52 6.71
C ALA A 174 17.95 4.13 7.11
N VAL A 175 19.15 3.74 6.67
CA VAL A 175 19.79 2.47 7.05
C VAL A 175 20.16 2.48 8.55
N ARG A 176 20.76 3.56 9.05
CA ARG A 176 21.06 3.73 10.49
C ARG A 176 19.80 3.62 11.35
N LEU A 177 18.70 4.22 10.95
CA LEU A 177 17.43 4.10 11.68
C LEU A 177 16.91 2.65 11.73
N ALA A 178 17.13 1.87 10.69
CA ALA A 178 16.77 0.44 10.70
C ALA A 178 17.64 -0.36 11.67
N VAL A 179 18.96 -0.07 11.70
CA VAL A 179 19.90 -0.68 12.65
C VAL A 179 19.58 -0.29 14.09
N ILE A 180 19.34 0.99 14.36
CA ILE A 180 18.91 1.47 15.68
C ILE A 180 17.62 0.78 16.15
N ALA A 181 16.64 0.64 15.27
CA ALA A 181 15.41 -0.05 15.59
C ALA A 181 15.66 -1.52 15.93
N HIS A 182 16.51 -2.20 15.17
CA HIS A 182 16.90 -3.58 15.43
C HIS A 182 17.62 -3.72 16.79
N ILE A 183 18.67 -2.92 17.04
CA ILE A 183 19.42 -2.95 18.30
C ILE A 183 18.48 -2.74 19.49
N ARG A 184 17.57 -1.78 19.38
CA ARG A 184 16.62 -1.48 20.47
C ARG A 184 15.80 -2.70 20.87
N HIS A 185 15.33 -3.47 19.92
CA HIS A 185 14.50 -4.65 20.19
C HIS A 185 15.29 -5.91 20.53
N SER A 186 16.50 -6.07 19.98
CA SER A 186 17.25 -7.33 20.10
C SER A 186 18.43 -7.29 21.05
N GLU A 187 18.98 -6.10 21.36
CA GLU A 187 20.19 -5.93 22.17
C GLU A 187 19.94 -5.15 23.47
N THR A 188 18.67 -4.75 23.74
CA THR A 188 18.32 -3.99 24.95
C THR A 188 17.03 -4.51 25.60
N GLU A 189 16.75 -4.03 26.82
CA GLU A 189 15.53 -4.38 27.57
C GLU A 189 14.28 -3.58 27.12
N TYR A 190 14.31 -2.96 25.94
CA TYR A 190 13.25 -2.08 25.47
C TYR A 190 11.86 -2.72 25.48
N ASP A 191 11.76 -3.96 24.95
CA ASP A 191 10.48 -4.66 24.89
C ASP A 191 9.95 -5.02 26.28
N ARG A 192 10.84 -5.24 27.25
CA ARG A 192 10.50 -5.47 28.66
C ARG A 192 9.93 -4.19 29.30
N PHE A 193 10.50 -3.03 29.02
CA PHE A 193 9.96 -1.74 29.50
C PHE A 193 8.56 -1.49 28.92
N LEU A 194 8.34 -1.75 27.64
CA LEU A 194 7.02 -1.64 27.03
C LEU A 194 6.01 -2.61 27.67
N ALA A 195 6.40 -3.86 27.90
CA ALA A 195 5.57 -4.88 28.52
C ALA A 195 5.20 -4.54 29.98
N SER A 196 6.06 -3.77 30.68
CA SER A 196 5.80 -3.29 32.05
C SER A 196 4.98 -2.01 32.12
N GLY A 197 4.49 -1.50 30.98
CA GLY A 197 3.59 -0.35 30.88
C GLY A 197 4.26 1.02 30.70
N HIS A 198 5.57 1.06 30.45
CA HIS A 198 6.23 2.32 30.08
C HIS A 198 5.68 2.79 28.72
N ASP A 199 5.47 4.09 28.58
CA ASP A 199 5.24 4.66 27.27
C ASP A 199 6.49 4.56 26.39
N ARG A 200 6.31 4.62 25.09
CA ARG A 200 7.42 4.41 24.12
C ARG A 200 8.55 5.45 24.22
N TYR A 201 8.29 6.67 24.71
CA TYR A 201 9.31 7.71 24.83
C TYR A 201 10.17 7.46 26.06
N ALA A 202 9.52 7.13 27.19
CA ALA A 202 10.22 6.75 28.41
C ALA A 202 11.07 5.48 28.18
N ALA A 203 10.48 4.43 27.58
CA ALA A 203 11.21 3.20 27.28
C ALA A 203 12.39 3.42 26.32
N ARG A 204 12.30 4.38 25.37
CA ARG A 204 13.42 4.75 24.49
C ARG A 204 14.54 5.47 25.24
N ALA A 205 14.19 6.40 26.14
CA ALA A 205 15.16 7.12 26.95
C ALA A 205 15.95 6.16 27.86
N GLU A 206 15.29 5.18 28.48
CA GLU A 206 15.93 4.17 29.34
C GLU A 206 16.98 3.32 28.61
N VAL A 207 16.82 3.09 27.31
CA VAL A 207 17.74 2.22 26.55
C VAL A 207 18.67 3.01 25.61
N GLU A 208 18.60 4.33 25.59
CA GLU A 208 19.33 5.17 24.65
C GLU A 208 20.84 4.94 24.71
N ASP A 209 21.42 5.00 25.90
CA ASP A 209 22.85 4.78 26.12
C ASP A 209 23.28 3.34 25.73
N ALA A 210 22.42 2.37 25.96
CA ALA A 210 22.70 0.99 25.57
C ALA A 210 22.71 0.83 24.04
N VAL A 211 21.80 1.49 23.36
CA VAL A 211 21.75 1.52 21.89
C VAL A 211 23.00 2.18 21.32
N TYR A 212 23.41 3.34 21.85
CA TYR A 212 24.61 4.05 21.37
C TYR A 212 25.89 3.23 21.59
N ARG A 213 26.06 2.59 22.74
CA ARG A 213 27.21 1.71 23.00
C ARG A 213 27.30 0.54 22.00
N VAL A 214 26.16 -0.02 21.58
CA VAL A 214 26.14 -1.11 20.58
C VAL A 214 26.49 -0.54 19.21
N LEU A 215 25.92 0.61 18.83
CA LEU A 215 26.23 1.28 17.56
C LEU A 215 27.72 1.59 17.43
N GLU A 216 28.32 2.25 18.40
CA GLU A 216 29.75 2.58 18.43
C GLU A 216 30.61 1.33 18.27
N ARG A 217 30.27 0.24 18.97
CA ARG A 217 30.96 -1.03 18.84
C ARG A 217 30.87 -1.63 17.44
N TRP A 218 29.72 -1.48 16.76
CA TRP A 218 29.49 -2.00 15.43
C TRP A 218 30.10 -1.12 14.33
N GLU A 219 30.25 0.19 14.59
CA GLU A 219 30.86 1.18 13.69
C GLU A 219 32.37 1.20 13.77
N ALA A 220 32.95 0.95 14.96
CA ALA A 220 34.38 1.09 15.16
C ALA A 220 35.17 0.29 14.11
N GLY A 221 35.70 0.99 13.10
CA GLY A 221 36.73 0.49 12.22
C GLY A 221 37.96 0.05 13.02
N GLU A 222 38.89 -0.68 12.42
CA GLU A 222 40.18 -1.00 13.06
C GLU A 222 40.78 0.29 13.60
N ALA A 223 40.85 0.40 14.93
CA ALA A 223 41.77 1.38 15.55
C ALA A 223 43.14 0.95 15.05
N GLY A 224 43.76 1.72 14.14
CA GLY A 224 45.14 1.51 13.77
C GLY A 224 45.92 1.38 15.04
N GLU A 225 46.72 0.31 15.18
CA GLU A 225 47.64 0.15 16.28
C GLU A 225 48.43 1.45 16.40
N PRO A 226 48.62 2.02 17.61
CA PRO A 226 49.49 3.18 17.79
C PRO A 226 50.88 2.73 17.33
N GLY A 227 51.33 3.29 16.18
CA GLY A 227 52.64 3.05 15.68
C GLY A 227 53.67 3.26 16.78
N SER A 228 54.41 2.21 17.14
CA SER A 228 55.59 2.24 17.98
C SER A 228 56.55 3.32 17.43
N TRP A 229 56.63 4.45 18.08
CA TRP A 229 57.65 5.41 17.86
C TRP A 229 58.93 4.79 18.42
N GLY A 230 59.69 4.14 17.50
CA GLY A 230 61.03 3.67 17.82
C GLY A 230 61.89 4.86 18.27
N ASP A 231 62.37 4.75 19.48
CA ASP A 231 63.47 5.54 19.99
C ASP A 231 64.62 5.43 18.99
N ARG A 232 65.04 6.56 18.43
CA ARG A 232 66.32 6.72 17.79
C ARG A 232 67.19 7.61 18.68
N GLU A 233 68.21 6.96 19.26
CA GLU A 233 69.40 7.58 19.80
C GLU A 233 70.08 8.58 18.85
#